data_72e47af8415d4bccc2474f68347a31aa
#
_entry.id   72e47af8415d4bccc2474f68347a31aa
#
_cell.length_a   1.000
_cell.length_b   1.000
_cell.length_c   1.000
_cell.angle_alpha   90.00
_cell.angle_beta   90.00
_cell.angle_gamma   90.00
#
_symmetry.space_group_name_H-M   'P 1'
#
loop_
_entity.id
_entity.type
_entity.pdbx_description
1 polymer ?
#
loop_
_entity_poly.entity_id
_entity_poly.type
_entity_poly.pdbx_seq_one_letter_code
_entity_poly.pdbx_strand_id
1 'polypeptide(L)'
;MQVSVESTSALERRMTVGVPAERIETEVNKRLQQTARRAKIPGFRPGKVPMSVIRQRYEASARQEAMGDLIQETFYEAVVEQKLNPAGSPSVEPKSFEKGKGLEYIATFEVFPEFTVSGLEDIKVERLQAEVSDADVDNMLDVLRKQNTRFEVVERAAQNDDQLNIDFVGKIDGEAFAGGSAKGTLLVLGSGRMIAGFEEGLVGAKAGEERVLNLTFPEDYQNLDLANKAAEFTVTVNSVAEPKLPELNEEFFALFGVKETGLDGFRAEVQKNMERELRQAIKSKVKNQVMEGLLQANPIEVPKALIGNEVNRLRVQAVQQFGGNIKPDQLPAELFEEQAKRRVVLGLIVAEVVKQHELKADEGRVREMIEEMASAYQEPEQVVAWYFKNEPQLNEVRSVVLEEQVVDTVLQKATVTDKQVSYEEAVKPAEAPQAA
;
A
#
# COMPACT_ATOMS: atom_id res chain seq x y z
N MET A 1 -32.09 -26.96 -17.02
CA MET A 1 -31.23 -26.95 -15.84
C MET A 1 -32.11 -26.84 -14.61
N GLN A 2 -31.83 -27.57 -13.54
CA GLN A 2 -32.54 -27.41 -12.27
C GLN A 2 -31.61 -26.73 -11.29
N VAL A 3 -32.09 -25.68 -10.64
CA VAL A 3 -31.28 -24.88 -9.69
C VAL A 3 -32.06 -24.74 -8.38
N SER A 4 -31.40 -25.02 -7.26
CA SER A 4 -31.92 -24.78 -5.92
C SER A 4 -30.86 -24.04 -5.13
N VAL A 5 -31.25 -22.97 -4.41
CA VAL A 5 -30.35 -22.15 -3.62
C VAL A 5 -30.80 -22.14 -2.16
N GLU A 6 -29.88 -22.43 -1.26
CA GLU A 6 -30.05 -22.38 0.18
C GLU A 6 -29.12 -21.33 0.78
N SER A 7 -29.62 -20.50 1.70
CA SER A 7 -28.78 -19.60 2.49
C SER A 7 -28.30 -20.32 3.74
N THR A 8 -27.01 -20.58 3.84
CA THR A 8 -26.39 -21.25 4.99
C THR A 8 -25.96 -20.26 6.07
N SER A 9 -25.66 -19.02 5.66
CA SER A 9 -25.39 -17.91 6.58
C SER A 9 -25.84 -16.57 5.93
N ALA A 10 -25.54 -15.45 6.60
CA ALA A 10 -25.81 -14.13 6.03
C ALA A 10 -25.13 -13.94 4.66
N LEU A 11 -23.91 -14.41 4.51
CA LEU A 11 -23.11 -14.25 3.29
C LEU A 11 -22.97 -15.52 2.45
N GLU A 12 -23.10 -16.71 3.03
CA GLU A 12 -22.87 -17.96 2.33
C GLU A 12 -24.12 -18.51 1.66
N ARG A 13 -23.97 -18.93 0.42
CA ARG A 13 -24.99 -19.59 -0.39
C ARG A 13 -24.52 -20.96 -0.82
N ARG A 14 -25.42 -21.91 -0.73
CA ARG A 14 -25.24 -23.29 -1.21
C ARG A 14 -26.19 -23.52 -2.37
N MET A 15 -25.64 -23.65 -3.56
CA MET A 15 -26.41 -23.81 -4.77
C MET A 15 -26.25 -25.22 -5.32
N THR A 16 -27.36 -25.96 -5.46
CA THR A 16 -27.38 -27.25 -6.10
C THR A 16 -27.83 -27.08 -7.55
N VAL A 17 -27.00 -27.54 -8.49
CA VAL A 17 -27.24 -27.43 -9.92
C VAL A 17 -27.34 -28.81 -10.56
N GLY A 18 -28.44 -29.07 -11.25
CA GLY A 18 -28.65 -30.29 -12.03
C GLY A 18 -28.52 -30.00 -13.54
N VAL A 19 -27.59 -30.67 -14.20
CA VAL A 19 -27.35 -30.56 -15.64
C VAL A 19 -27.84 -31.83 -16.33
N PRO A 20 -28.74 -31.73 -17.36
CA PRO A 20 -29.25 -32.89 -18.07
C PRO A 20 -28.16 -33.69 -18.80
N ALA A 21 -28.31 -35.02 -18.85
CA ALA A 21 -27.34 -35.89 -19.53
C ALA A 21 -27.14 -35.54 -21.02
N GLU A 22 -28.17 -35.05 -21.69
CA GLU A 22 -28.08 -34.63 -23.10
C GLU A 22 -27.10 -33.50 -23.33
N ARG A 23 -27.05 -32.52 -22.43
CA ARG A 23 -26.08 -31.39 -22.50
C ARG A 23 -24.65 -31.87 -22.34
N ILE A 24 -24.41 -32.82 -21.42
CA ILE A 24 -23.13 -33.45 -21.19
C ILE A 24 -22.67 -34.20 -22.43
N GLU A 25 -23.50 -35.08 -22.97
CA GLU A 25 -23.16 -35.87 -24.14
C GLU A 25 -22.91 -34.97 -25.39
N THR A 26 -23.63 -33.89 -25.52
CA THR A 26 -23.42 -32.90 -26.59
C THR A 26 -22.02 -32.31 -26.51
N GLU A 27 -21.57 -31.84 -25.31
CA GLU A 27 -20.29 -31.23 -25.13
C GLU A 27 -19.14 -32.25 -25.24
N VAL A 28 -19.31 -33.48 -24.72
CA VAL A 28 -18.38 -34.59 -24.90
C VAL A 28 -18.21 -34.92 -26.38
N ASN A 29 -19.27 -35.02 -27.15
CA ASN A 29 -19.22 -35.31 -28.59
C ASN A 29 -18.48 -34.18 -29.37
N LYS A 30 -18.76 -32.93 -29.04
CA LYS A 30 -18.07 -31.76 -29.63
C LYS A 30 -16.56 -31.81 -29.38
N ARG A 31 -16.13 -32.13 -28.13
CA ARG A 31 -14.72 -32.30 -27.80
C ARG A 31 -14.07 -33.48 -28.48
N LEU A 32 -14.74 -34.62 -28.54
CA LEU A 32 -14.24 -35.77 -29.29
C LEU A 32 -14.05 -35.45 -30.80
N GLN A 33 -14.95 -34.70 -31.41
CA GLN A 33 -14.81 -34.22 -32.79
C GLN A 33 -13.61 -33.27 -32.94
N GLN A 34 -13.38 -32.36 -32.01
CA GLN A 34 -12.19 -31.48 -32.00
C GLN A 34 -10.90 -32.30 -31.87
N THR A 35 -10.88 -33.26 -30.96
CA THR A 35 -9.77 -34.17 -30.74
C THR A 35 -9.51 -35.01 -31.98
N ALA A 36 -10.53 -35.52 -32.67
CA ALA A 36 -10.39 -36.31 -33.90
C ALA A 36 -9.66 -35.56 -35.00
N ARG A 37 -9.82 -34.23 -35.08
CA ARG A 37 -9.13 -33.39 -36.07
C ARG A 37 -7.63 -33.22 -35.82
N ARG A 38 -7.20 -33.35 -34.56
CA ARG A 38 -5.81 -33.08 -34.11
C ARG A 38 -5.07 -34.34 -33.67
N ALA A 39 -5.76 -35.40 -33.37
CA ALA A 39 -5.19 -36.63 -32.79
C ALA A 39 -4.25 -37.29 -33.82
N LYS A 40 -3.04 -37.63 -33.34
CA LYS A 40 -2.04 -38.45 -34.08
C LYS A 40 -2.08 -39.86 -33.47
N ILE A 41 -2.72 -40.81 -34.18
CA ILE A 41 -2.81 -42.19 -33.74
C ILE A 41 -2.04 -43.07 -34.72
N PRO A 42 -1.12 -43.92 -34.23
CA PRO A 42 -0.40 -44.85 -35.14
C PRO A 42 -1.37 -45.69 -35.96
N GLY A 43 -1.12 -45.80 -37.25
CA GLY A 43 -1.99 -46.52 -38.19
C GLY A 43 -3.09 -45.68 -38.83
N PHE A 44 -3.27 -44.43 -38.46
CA PHE A 44 -4.30 -43.55 -39.07
C PHE A 44 -3.70 -42.21 -39.51
N ARG A 45 -4.20 -41.72 -40.66
CA ARG A 45 -3.87 -40.36 -41.11
C ARG A 45 -4.53 -39.32 -40.20
N PRO A 46 -3.80 -38.25 -39.79
CA PRO A 46 -4.41 -37.18 -38.98
C PRO A 46 -5.72 -36.63 -39.57
N GLY A 47 -6.75 -36.52 -38.75
CA GLY A 47 -8.10 -36.08 -39.18
C GLY A 47 -8.95 -37.14 -39.88
N LYS A 48 -8.44 -38.37 -40.07
CA LYS A 48 -9.19 -39.49 -40.68
C LYS A 48 -9.32 -40.71 -39.75
N VAL A 49 -9.15 -40.50 -38.46
CA VAL A 49 -9.34 -41.53 -37.43
C VAL A 49 -10.83 -41.77 -37.23
N PRO A 50 -11.33 -43.03 -37.23
CA PRO A 50 -12.72 -43.35 -36.97
C PRO A 50 -13.13 -42.87 -35.56
N MET A 51 -14.34 -42.32 -35.44
CA MET A 51 -14.86 -41.81 -34.16
C MET A 51 -14.95 -42.87 -33.03
N SER A 52 -15.14 -44.14 -33.42
CA SER A 52 -15.11 -45.25 -32.44
C SER A 52 -13.75 -45.40 -31.77
N VAL A 53 -12.64 -45.26 -32.53
CA VAL A 53 -11.28 -45.32 -31.99
C VAL A 53 -10.97 -44.08 -31.15
N ILE A 54 -11.39 -42.90 -31.59
CA ILE A 54 -11.27 -41.67 -30.82
C ILE A 54 -12.02 -41.78 -29.49
N ARG A 55 -13.27 -42.24 -29.54
CA ARG A 55 -14.10 -42.42 -28.35
C ARG A 55 -13.44 -43.41 -27.38
N GLN A 56 -13.03 -44.59 -27.87
CA GLN A 56 -12.39 -45.60 -27.01
C GLN A 56 -11.17 -45.07 -26.29
N ARG A 57 -10.40 -44.17 -26.93
CA ARG A 57 -9.13 -43.69 -26.38
C ARG A 57 -9.21 -42.41 -25.57
N TYR A 58 -10.15 -41.52 -25.93
CA TYR A 58 -10.20 -40.16 -25.38
C TYR A 58 -11.52 -39.82 -24.66
N GLU A 59 -12.51 -40.74 -24.60
CA GLU A 59 -13.81 -40.41 -23.98
C GLU A 59 -13.69 -40.01 -22.51
N ALA A 60 -12.84 -40.68 -21.74
CA ALA A 60 -12.69 -40.39 -20.32
C ALA A 60 -12.13 -38.97 -20.08
N SER A 61 -11.06 -38.60 -20.79
CA SER A 61 -10.47 -37.25 -20.67
C SER A 61 -11.39 -36.17 -21.25
N ALA A 62 -12.02 -36.43 -22.41
CA ALA A 62 -12.95 -35.50 -23.01
C ALA A 62 -14.19 -35.25 -22.12
N ARG A 63 -14.67 -36.31 -21.42
CA ARG A 63 -15.75 -36.18 -20.44
C ARG A 63 -15.33 -35.38 -19.22
N GLN A 64 -14.18 -35.63 -18.66
CA GLN A 64 -13.66 -34.91 -17.51
C GLN A 64 -13.49 -33.42 -17.82
N GLU A 65 -12.91 -33.08 -18.96
CA GLU A 65 -12.74 -31.70 -19.42
C GLU A 65 -14.11 -31.03 -19.70
N ALA A 66 -15.02 -31.74 -20.39
CA ALA A 66 -16.35 -31.23 -20.69
C ALA A 66 -17.15 -30.95 -19.40
N MET A 67 -16.98 -31.79 -18.38
CA MET A 67 -17.62 -31.58 -17.06
C MET A 67 -17.09 -30.33 -16.38
N GLY A 68 -15.78 -30.09 -16.38
CA GLY A 68 -15.19 -28.88 -15.79
C GLY A 68 -15.76 -27.60 -16.41
N ASP A 69 -15.79 -27.57 -17.75
CA ASP A 69 -16.35 -26.41 -18.46
C ASP A 69 -17.86 -26.25 -18.25
N LEU A 70 -18.62 -27.36 -18.26
CA LEU A 70 -20.06 -27.32 -18.01
C LEU A 70 -20.38 -26.87 -16.59
N ILE A 71 -19.60 -27.27 -15.57
CA ILE A 71 -19.75 -26.77 -14.19
C ILE A 71 -19.58 -25.24 -14.18
N GLN A 72 -18.52 -24.75 -14.80
CA GLN A 72 -18.26 -23.32 -14.85
C GLN A 72 -19.37 -22.56 -15.60
N GLU A 73 -19.76 -23.01 -16.79
CA GLU A 73 -20.79 -22.38 -17.60
C GLU A 73 -22.15 -22.37 -16.88
N THR A 74 -22.58 -23.54 -16.36
CA THR A 74 -23.89 -23.68 -15.69
C THR A 74 -23.92 -22.98 -14.34
N PHE A 75 -22.79 -22.84 -13.64
CA PHE A 75 -22.70 -22.03 -12.44
C PHE A 75 -22.99 -20.55 -12.75
N TYR A 76 -22.33 -19.98 -13.77
CA TYR A 76 -22.59 -18.58 -14.16
C TYR A 76 -24.03 -18.38 -14.65
N GLU A 77 -24.59 -19.32 -15.44
CA GLU A 77 -26.00 -19.27 -15.86
C GLU A 77 -26.92 -19.23 -14.63
N ALA A 78 -26.69 -20.11 -13.66
CA ALA A 78 -27.48 -20.20 -12.44
C ALA A 78 -27.37 -18.93 -11.57
N VAL A 79 -26.17 -18.38 -11.42
CA VAL A 79 -25.93 -17.12 -10.71
C VAL A 79 -26.72 -15.96 -11.31
N VAL A 80 -26.72 -15.84 -12.65
CA VAL A 80 -27.45 -14.78 -13.35
C VAL A 80 -28.97 -14.99 -13.21
N GLU A 81 -29.47 -16.24 -13.38
CA GLU A 81 -30.88 -16.58 -13.24
C GLU A 81 -31.40 -16.28 -11.82
N GLN A 82 -30.63 -16.61 -10.80
CA GLN A 82 -30.96 -16.39 -9.39
C GLN A 82 -30.65 -14.96 -8.90
N LYS A 83 -30.08 -14.09 -9.75
CA LYS A 83 -29.69 -12.71 -9.44
C LYS A 83 -28.74 -12.62 -8.24
N LEU A 84 -27.83 -13.61 -8.11
CA LEU A 84 -26.82 -13.63 -7.07
C LEU A 84 -25.57 -12.86 -7.50
N ASN A 85 -24.85 -12.31 -6.52
CA ASN A 85 -23.59 -11.60 -6.76
C ASN A 85 -22.46 -12.27 -5.97
N PRO A 86 -21.77 -13.30 -6.52
CA PRO A 86 -20.68 -13.98 -5.84
C PRO A 86 -19.50 -13.06 -5.58
N ALA A 87 -18.96 -13.12 -4.36
CA ALA A 87 -17.79 -12.34 -3.93
C ALA A 87 -16.45 -13.05 -4.22
N GLY A 88 -16.49 -14.29 -4.72
CA GLY A 88 -15.31 -15.07 -5.04
C GLY A 88 -15.65 -16.34 -5.82
N SER A 89 -14.63 -17.16 -6.08
CA SER A 89 -14.83 -18.44 -6.75
C SER A 89 -15.58 -19.43 -5.85
N PRO A 90 -16.53 -20.23 -6.41
CA PRO A 90 -17.23 -21.23 -5.63
C PRO A 90 -16.35 -22.42 -5.27
N SER A 91 -16.60 -23.03 -4.13
CA SER A 91 -16.18 -24.41 -3.84
C SER A 91 -17.20 -25.35 -4.48
N VAL A 92 -16.75 -26.23 -5.38
CA VAL A 92 -17.64 -27.13 -6.12
C VAL A 92 -17.44 -28.56 -5.68
N GLU A 93 -18.52 -29.19 -5.25
CA GLU A 93 -18.57 -30.60 -4.86
C GLU A 93 -19.47 -31.38 -5.83
N PRO A 94 -18.93 -32.25 -6.71
CA PRO A 94 -19.74 -33.11 -7.56
C PRO A 94 -20.49 -34.15 -6.70
N LYS A 95 -21.80 -34.22 -6.87
CA LYS A 95 -22.65 -35.17 -6.13
C LYS A 95 -22.94 -36.43 -6.93
N SER A 96 -23.18 -36.30 -8.24
CA SER A 96 -23.43 -37.41 -9.15
C SER A 96 -22.87 -37.10 -10.54
N PHE A 97 -22.13 -38.08 -11.12
CA PHE A 97 -21.52 -37.95 -12.47
C PHE A 97 -21.46 -39.29 -13.23
N GLU A 98 -22.42 -40.16 -13.00
CA GLU A 98 -22.45 -41.46 -13.69
C GLU A 98 -22.79 -41.31 -15.19
N LYS A 99 -22.17 -42.18 -15.98
CA LYS A 99 -22.42 -42.21 -17.44
C LYS A 99 -23.88 -42.47 -17.73
N GLY A 100 -24.50 -41.61 -18.56
CA GLY A 100 -25.92 -41.72 -18.93
C GLY A 100 -26.89 -41.08 -17.92
N LYS A 101 -26.39 -40.61 -16.79
CA LYS A 101 -27.14 -39.78 -15.84
C LYS A 101 -26.72 -38.32 -15.98
N GLY A 102 -27.56 -37.39 -15.51
CA GLY A 102 -27.19 -35.98 -15.43
C GLY A 102 -26.05 -35.74 -14.43
N LEU A 103 -25.42 -34.58 -14.54
CA LEU A 103 -24.46 -34.08 -13.54
C LEU A 103 -25.25 -33.30 -12.50
N GLU A 104 -25.06 -33.64 -11.23
CA GLU A 104 -25.51 -32.85 -10.09
C GLU A 104 -24.28 -32.44 -9.28
N TYR A 105 -24.17 -31.14 -9.03
CA TYR A 105 -23.10 -30.60 -8.18
C TYR A 105 -23.62 -29.55 -7.20
N ILE A 106 -22.91 -29.37 -6.13
CA ILE A 106 -23.14 -28.34 -5.12
C ILE A 106 -22.04 -27.32 -5.25
N ALA A 107 -22.42 -26.04 -5.43
CA ALA A 107 -21.53 -24.91 -5.39
C ALA A 107 -21.76 -24.12 -4.10
N THR A 108 -20.76 -24.01 -3.25
CA THR A 108 -20.77 -23.17 -2.04
C THR A 108 -19.93 -21.94 -2.29
N PHE A 109 -20.51 -20.78 -2.08
CA PHE A 109 -19.85 -19.49 -2.33
C PHE A 109 -20.41 -18.39 -1.44
N GLU A 110 -19.62 -17.36 -1.21
CA GLU A 110 -20.06 -16.16 -0.50
C GLU A 110 -20.58 -15.11 -1.49
N VAL A 111 -21.55 -14.32 -1.05
CA VAL A 111 -22.12 -13.19 -1.81
C VAL A 111 -21.75 -11.87 -1.15
N PHE A 112 -21.76 -10.78 -1.94
CA PHE A 112 -21.64 -9.44 -1.38
C PHE A 112 -22.76 -9.17 -0.38
N PRO A 113 -22.46 -8.50 0.77
CA PRO A 113 -23.48 -8.13 1.74
C PRO A 113 -24.45 -7.10 1.15
N GLU A 114 -25.72 -7.26 1.45
CA GLU A 114 -26.75 -6.25 1.18
C GLU A 114 -26.96 -5.43 2.43
N PHE A 115 -26.64 -4.15 2.40
CA PHE A 115 -26.77 -3.22 3.51
C PHE A 115 -27.04 -1.81 3.01
N THR A 116 -27.46 -0.95 3.90
CA THR A 116 -27.68 0.48 3.63
C THR A 116 -26.83 1.28 4.60
N VAL A 117 -26.07 2.23 4.10
CA VAL A 117 -25.25 3.11 4.97
C VAL A 117 -26.16 4.05 5.74
N SER A 118 -25.93 4.14 7.06
CA SER A 118 -26.68 4.98 7.98
C SER A 118 -25.76 5.66 8.99
N GLY A 119 -26.31 6.52 9.87
CA GLY A 119 -25.58 7.16 10.97
C GLY A 119 -24.57 8.21 10.51
N LEU A 120 -24.72 8.81 9.32
CA LEU A 120 -23.81 9.85 8.83
C LEU A 120 -23.86 11.10 9.70
N GLU A 121 -25.00 11.43 10.30
CA GLU A 121 -25.21 12.54 11.23
C GLU A 121 -24.51 12.36 12.59
N ASP A 122 -24.25 11.12 12.98
CA ASP A 122 -23.58 10.79 14.25
C ASP A 122 -22.04 10.88 14.13
N ILE A 123 -21.53 10.98 12.92
CA ILE A 123 -20.09 11.11 12.67
C ILE A 123 -19.63 12.49 13.14
N LYS A 124 -18.61 12.49 14.02
CA LYS A 124 -17.97 13.70 14.51
C LYS A 124 -16.62 13.87 13.85
N VAL A 125 -16.38 15.05 13.29
CA VAL A 125 -15.15 15.39 12.59
C VAL A 125 -14.56 16.66 13.21
N GLU A 126 -13.33 16.58 13.69
CA GLU A 126 -12.55 17.74 14.10
C GLU A 126 -11.74 18.24 12.90
N ARG A 127 -12.12 19.38 12.34
CA ARG A 127 -11.41 19.98 11.23
C ARG A 127 -10.40 20.99 11.76
N LEU A 128 -9.12 20.69 11.58
CA LEU A 128 -8.05 21.58 12.00
C LEU A 128 -8.04 22.83 11.10
N GLN A 129 -7.88 23.98 11.72
CA GLN A 129 -7.67 25.26 11.07
C GLN A 129 -6.30 25.80 11.49
N ALA A 130 -5.44 26.04 10.52
CA ALA A 130 -4.12 26.63 10.72
C ALA A 130 -3.77 27.51 9.51
N GLU A 131 -2.93 28.49 9.76
CA GLU A 131 -2.37 29.35 8.74
C GLU A 131 -0.85 29.29 8.83
N VAL A 132 -0.18 29.47 7.69
CA VAL A 132 1.28 29.58 7.63
C VAL A 132 1.68 31.00 7.96
N SER A 133 2.34 31.20 9.10
CA SER A 133 2.83 32.51 9.51
C SER A 133 4.24 32.80 8.96
N ASP A 134 4.65 34.07 8.96
CA ASP A 134 6.03 34.45 8.61
C ASP A 134 7.07 33.76 9.48
N ALA A 135 6.74 33.51 10.76
CA ALA A 135 7.61 32.79 11.69
C ALA A 135 7.77 31.33 11.30
N ASP A 136 6.73 30.67 10.79
CA ASP A 136 6.80 29.30 10.29
C ASP A 136 7.70 29.23 9.03
N VAL A 137 7.59 30.23 8.15
CA VAL A 137 8.45 30.34 6.96
C VAL A 137 9.92 30.54 7.38
N ASP A 138 10.21 31.40 8.37
CA ASP A 138 11.57 31.62 8.87
C ASP A 138 12.13 30.34 9.47
N ASN A 139 11.35 29.61 10.28
CA ASN A 139 11.73 28.31 10.83
C ASN A 139 12.02 27.29 9.70
N MET A 140 11.21 27.24 8.67
CA MET A 140 11.42 26.35 7.53
C MET A 140 12.69 26.70 6.77
N LEU A 141 12.98 28.01 6.55
CA LEU A 141 14.24 28.43 5.94
C LEU A 141 15.45 27.97 6.75
N ASP A 142 15.38 28.06 8.07
CA ASP A 142 16.44 27.56 8.95
C ASP A 142 16.58 26.02 8.88
N VAL A 143 15.48 25.29 8.79
CA VAL A 143 15.52 23.83 8.57
C VAL A 143 16.19 23.51 7.24
N LEU A 144 15.79 24.19 6.14
CA LEU A 144 16.39 23.99 4.81
C LEU A 144 17.90 24.32 4.80
N ARG A 145 18.32 25.37 5.50
CA ARG A 145 19.75 25.71 5.67
C ARG A 145 20.51 24.62 6.42
N LYS A 146 19.95 24.13 7.53
CA LYS A 146 20.56 23.05 8.34
C LYS A 146 20.67 21.76 7.53
N GLN A 147 19.69 21.39 6.74
CA GLN A 147 19.72 20.20 5.88
C GLN A 147 20.77 20.29 4.79
N ASN A 148 21.11 21.51 4.34
CA ASN A 148 22.11 21.79 3.32
C ASN A 148 23.44 22.31 3.91
N THR A 149 23.68 22.07 5.21
CA THR A 149 24.93 22.43 5.88
C THR A 149 26.12 21.80 5.17
N ARG A 150 27.12 22.62 4.86
CA ARG A 150 28.44 22.17 4.38
C ARG A 150 29.38 22.04 5.57
N PHE A 151 30.31 21.12 5.51
CA PHE A 151 31.27 20.91 6.56
C PHE A 151 32.69 21.31 6.04
N GLU A 152 33.34 22.25 6.72
CA GLU A 152 34.68 22.71 6.38
C GLU A 152 35.69 22.17 7.40
N VAL A 153 36.79 21.56 6.92
CA VAL A 153 37.82 20.96 7.78
C VAL A 153 38.54 22.04 8.58
N VAL A 154 38.68 21.79 9.88
CA VAL A 154 39.32 22.69 10.84
C VAL A 154 40.36 21.98 11.67
N GLU A 155 41.38 22.73 12.19
CA GLU A 155 42.47 22.19 13.00
C GLU A 155 42.25 22.31 14.52
N ARG A 156 41.01 22.72 14.93
CA ARG A 156 40.66 22.81 16.35
C ARG A 156 40.11 21.49 16.89
N ALA A 157 39.99 21.42 18.23
CA ALA A 157 39.30 20.32 18.89
C ALA A 157 37.82 20.31 18.52
N ALA A 158 37.25 19.11 18.41
CA ALA A 158 35.87 18.86 18.05
C ALA A 158 34.89 19.41 19.09
N GLN A 159 33.80 20.00 18.64
CA GLN A 159 32.68 20.51 19.42
C GLN A 159 31.39 19.82 18.98
N ASN A 160 30.31 20.02 19.77
CA ASN A 160 29.01 19.60 19.32
C ASN A 160 28.68 20.24 17.97
N ASP A 161 27.93 19.53 17.14
CA ASP A 161 27.54 19.84 15.76
C ASP A 161 28.68 19.72 14.73
N ASP A 162 29.93 19.51 15.14
CA ASP A 162 31.02 19.21 14.19
C ASP A 162 30.85 17.82 13.58
N GLN A 163 31.26 17.69 12.31
CA GLN A 163 31.34 16.41 11.64
C GLN A 163 32.77 15.84 11.77
N LEU A 164 32.87 14.67 12.33
CA LEU A 164 34.10 13.90 12.40
C LEU A 164 34.15 12.86 11.27
N ASN A 165 35.32 12.72 10.65
CA ASN A 165 35.66 11.53 9.89
C ASN A 165 36.41 10.58 10.81
N ILE A 166 35.87 9.41 11.09
CA ILE A 166 36.41 8.47 12.07
C ILE A 166 36.61 7.07 11.50
N ASP A 167 37.64 6.41 12.02
CA ASP A 167 37.78 4.96 11.94
C ASP A 167 37.52 4.40 13.33
N PHE A 168 36.75 3.34 13.45
CA PHE A 168 36.52 2.71 14.75
C PHE A 168 36.54 1.19 14.69
N VAL A 169 36.94 0.58 15.80
CA VAL A 169 36.91 -0.87 16.03
C VAL A 169 36.33 -1.13 17.42
N GLY A 170 35.15 -1.77 17.44
CA GLY A 170 34.51 -2.23 18.67
C GLY A 170 34.87 -3.67 19.03
N LYS A 171 35.13 -3.91 20.29
CA LYS A 171 35.44 -5.22 20.86
C LYS A 171 34.52 -5.51 22.04
N ILE A 172 34.10 -6.76 22.19
CA ILE A 172 33.42 -7.28 23.37
C ILE A 172 34.31 -8.38 23.93
N ASP A 173 34.66 -8.31 25.21
CA ASP A 173 35.58 -9.25 25.87
C ASP A 173 36.93 -9.42 25.14
N GLY A 174 37.42 -8.32 24.48
CA GLY A 174 38.66 -8.29 23.73
C GLY A 174 38.61 -8.78 22.29
N GLU A 175 37.47 -9.31 21.84
CA GLU A 175 37.24 -9.81 20.47
C GLU A 175 36.39 -8.85 19.63
N ALA A 176 36.82 -8.56 18.39
CA ALA A 176 36.03 -7.73 17.47
C ALA A 176 34.75 -8.45 17.05
N PHE A 177 33.63 -7.76 17.07
CA PHE A 177 32.31 -8.32 16.68
C PHE A 177 31.88 -7.84 15.29
N ALA A 178 31.02 -8.63 14.66
CA ALA A 178 30.50 -8.32 13.33
C ALA A 178 29.70 -7.00 13.34
N GLY A 179 30.05 -6.07 12.44
CA GLY A 179 29.44 -4.73 12.38
C GLY A 179 30.01 -3.72 13.38
N GLY A 180 30.96 -4.13 14.26
CA GLY A 180 31.59 -3.24 15.24
C GLY A 180 32.74 -2.41 14.70
N SER A 181 33.12 -2.46 13.41
CA SER A 181 34.22 -1.72 12.84
C SER A 181 33.83 -1.07 11.51
N ALA A 182 34.28 0.18 11.34
CA ALA A 182 34.17 0.91 10.08
C ALA A 182 35.34 1.89 9.91
N LYS A 183 35.58 2.30 8.66
CA LYS A 183 36.58 3.30 8.30
C LYS A 183 35.96 4.43 7.49
N GLY A 184 36.48 5.65 7.72
CA GLY A 184 36.01 6.84 6.99
C GLY A 184 34.56 7.21 7.27
N THR A 185 34.05 6.84 8.41
CA THR A 185 32.67 7.12 8.79
C THR A 185 32.49 8.59 9.14
N LEU A 186 31.53 9.26 8.52
CA LEU A 186 31.15 10.63 8.83
C LEU A 186 30.12 10.63 9.97
N LEU A 187 30.48 11.23 11.08
CA LEU A 187 29.66 11.34 12.29
C LEU A 187 29.54 12.80 12.71
N VAL A 188 28.32 13.30 12.85
CA VAL A 188 28.04 14.61 13.42
C VAL A 188 27.84 14.44 14.93
N LEU A 189 28.62 15.14 15.73
CA LEU A 189 28.54 15.07 17.19
C LEU A 189 27.22 15.69 17.70
N GLY A 190 26.50 14.98 18.57
CA GLY A 190 25.18 15.40 19.07
C GLY A 190 24.00 14.96 18.19
N SER A 191 24.27 14.20 17.11
CA SER A 191 23.22 13.68 16.22
C SER A 191 22.39 12.53 16.81
N GLY A 192 22.89 11.87 17.86
CA GLY A 192 22.25 10.70 18.46
C GLY A 192 22.20 9.45 17.56
N ARG A 193 23.07 9.37 16.56
CA ARG A 193 23.15 8.22 15.63
C ARG A 193 23.90 7.03 16.20
N MET A 194 24.76 7.28 17.16
CA MET A 194 25.55 6.26 17.84
C MET A 194 24.96 5.91 19.22
N ILE A 195 25.43 4.83 19.81
CA ILE A 195 25.04 4.47 21.18
C ILE A 195 25.44 5.56 22.17
N ALA A 196 24.69 5.68 23.25
CA ALA A 196 24.92 6.70 24.28
C ALA A 196 26.36 6.69 24.79
N GLY A 197 26.95 7.87 24.93
CA GLY A 197 28.34 8.05 25.36
C GLY A 197 29.38 8.02 24.24
N PHE A 198 29.04 7.55 23.03
CA PHE A 198 29.98 7.46 21.92
C PHE A 198 30.32 8.85 21.36
N GLU A 199 29.29 9.65 21.06
CA GLU A 199 29.47 10.99 20.51
C GLU A 199 30.07 11.94 21.58
N GLU A 200 29.58 11.86 22.82
CA GLU A 200 30.07 12.65 23.94
C GLU A 200 31.54 12.36 24.24
N GLY A 201 31.97 11.10 24.12
CA GLY A 201 33.35 10.71 24.32
C GLY A 201 34.35 11.27 23.28
N LEU A 202 33.84 11.72 22.12
CA LEU A 202 34.61 12.30 21.04
C LEU A 202 34.65 13.84 21.08
N VAL A 203 33.83 14.48 21.91
CA VAL A 203 33.90 15.94 22.10
C VAL A 203 35.30 16.32 22.63
N GLY A 204 35.90 17.33 22.03
CA GLY A 204 37.26 17.77 22.38
C GLY A 204 38.39 16.98 21.73
N ALA A 205 38.09 15.94 20.91
CA ALA A 205 39.14 15.21 20.17
C ALA A 205 39.70 16.06 19.02
N LYS A 206 40.95 15.79 18.64
CA LYS A 206 41.61 16.44 17.51
C LYS A 206 41.87 15.48 16.38
N ALA A 207 42.05 16.01 15.18
CA ALA A 207 42.49 15.22 14.04
C ALA A 207 43.79 14.47 14.35
N GLY A 208 43.84 13.17 14.03
CA GLY A 208 44.94 12.25 14.32
C GLY A 208 44.92 11.65 15.74
N GLU A 209 43.97 12.04 16.61
CA GLU A 209 43.85 11.51 17.97
C GLU A 209 43.13 10.16 17.98
N GLU A 210 43.60 9.23 18.81
CA GLU A 210 42.96 7.96 19.10
C GLU A 210 42.32 8.00 20.50
N ARG A 211 41.08 7.60 20.62
CA ARG A 211 40.35 7.51 21.88
C ARG A 211 39.76 6.11 22.08
N VAL A 212 39.82 5.66 23.33
CA VAL A 212 39.21 4.41 23.75
C VAL A 212 37.94 4.75 24.55
N LEU A 213 36.82 4.28 24.09
CA LEU A 213 35.53 4.51 24.71
C LEU A 213 34.98 3.20 25.25
N ASN A 214 34.69 3.16 26.56
CA ASN A 214 34.03 2.00 27.19
C ASN A 214 32.56 2.30 27.35
N LEU A 215 31.75 1.62 26.56
CA LEU A 215 30.32 1.89 26.43
C LEU A 215 29.51 0.60 26.63
N THR A 216 28.21 0.75 26.94
CA THR A 216 27.29 -0.38 27.06
C THR A 216 26.17 -0.20 26.05
N PHE A 217 25.88 -1.25 25.31
CA PHE A 217 24.73 -1.26 24.40
C PHE A 217 23.42 -1.16 25.20
N PRO A 218 22.43 -0.33 24.76
CA PRO A 218 21.15 -0.22 25.43
C PRO A 218 20.38 -1.57 25.42
N GLU A 219 19.44 -1.72 26.37
CA GLU A 219 18.67 -2.93 26.51
C GLU A 219 17.76 -3.24 25.30
N ASP A 220 17.25 -2.17 24.67
CA ASP A 220 16.40 -2.19 23.48
C ASP A 220 17.17 -2.15 22.15
N TYR A 221 18.46 -2.51 22.18
CA TYR A 221 19.25 -2.49 20.96
C TYR A 221 18.75 -3.51 19.95
N GLN A 222 18.65 -3.10 18.67
CA GLN A 222 18.05 -3.92 17.59
C GLN A 222 18.68 -5.33 17.46
N ASN A 223 19.97 -5.45 17.71
CA ASN A 223 20.66 -6.74 17.75
C ASN A 223 20.65 -7.27 19.19
N LEU A 224 19.79 -8.23 19.46
CA LEU A 224 19.64 -8.87 20.78
C LEU A 224 20.92 -9.52 21.29
N ASP A 225 21.82 -9.94 20.39
CA ASP A 225 23.12 -10.53 20.77
C ASP A 225 24.09 -9.50 21.35
N LEU A 226 23.86 -8.21 21.13
CA LEU A 226 24.67 -7.12 21.64
C LEU A 226 24.00 -6.35 22.80
N ALA A 227 22.68 -6.48 22.97
CA ALA A 227 21.93 -5.78 24.01
C ALA A 227 22.53 -6.01 25.41
N ASN A 228 22.64 -4.93 26.21
CA ASN A 228 23.23 -4.94 27.56
C ASN A 228 24.71 -5.38 27.65
N LYS A 229 25.42 -5.56 26.52
CA LYS A 229 26.84 -5.93 26.56
C LYS A 229 27.74 -4.68 26.63
N ALA A 230 28.77 -4.77 27.47
CA ALA A 230 29.83 -3.79 27.50
C ALA A 230 30.75 -4.00 26.29
N ALA A 231 31.09 -2.90 25.62
CA ALA A 231 32.00 -2.90 24.47
C ALA A 231 33.06 -1.79 24.60
N GLU A 232 34.27 -2.09 24.17
CA GLU A 232 35.36 -1.13 24.06
C GLU A 232 35.51 -0.72 22.60
N PHE A 233 35.40 0.58 22.33
CA PHE A 233 35.57 1.15 20.99
C PHE A 233 36.88 1.92 20.94
N THR A 234 37.81 1.48 20.11
CA THR A 234 38.99 2.27 19.73
C THR A 234 38.61 3.11 18.51
N VAL A 235 38.63 4.44 18.67
CA VAL A 235 38.20 5.40 17.65
C VAL A 235 39.37 6.30 17.27
N THR A 236 39.73 6.33 15.99
CA THR A 236 40.71 7.25 15.43
C THR A 236 39.99 8.37 14.71
N VAL A 237 40.25 9.62 15.06
CA VAL A 237 39.67 10.80 14.41
C VAL A 237 40.58 11.21 13.25
N ASN A 238 40.09 11.01 12.01
CA ASN A 238 40.87 11.36 10.80
C ASN A 238 40.85 12.88 10.52
N SER A 239 39.65 13.51 10.68
CA SER A 239 39.48 14.95 10.51
C SER A 239 38.31 15.46 11.33
N VAL A 240 38.34 16.74 11.66
CA VAL A 240 37.28 17.52 12.29
C VAL A 240 36.81 18.56 11.29
N ALA A 241 35.52 18.70 11.07
CA ALA A 241 34.97 19.71 10.20
C ALA A 241 33.81 20.45 10.89
N GLU A 242 33.84 21.78 10.84
CA GLU A 242 32.78 22.60 11.41
C GLU A 242 31.59 22.79 10.47
N PRO A 243 30.38 22.86 10.99
CA PRO A 243 29.21 23.12 10.18
C PRO A 243 29.21 24.56 9.69
N LYS A 244 29.02 24.73 8.39
CA LYS A 244 28.85 26.04 7.78
C LYS A 244 27.48 26.10 7.14
N LEU A 245 26.59 26.85 7.77
CA LEU A 245 25.25 27.07 7.22
C LEU A 245 25.36 27.88 5.92
N PRO A 246 24.74 27.44 4.83
CA PRO A 246 24.73 28.17 3.58
C PRO A 246 24.09 29.54 3.76
N GLU A 247 24.61 30.55 3.07
CA GLU A 247 23.96 31.86 2.98
C GLU A 247 22.70 31.75 2.10
N LEU A 248 21.67 32.54 2.45
CA LEU A 248 20.46 32.67 1.63
C LEU A 248 20.77 33.55 0.43
N ASN A 249 21.40 32.97 -0.58
CA ASN A 249 21.79 33.59 -1.83
C ASN A 249 21.23 32.85 -3.04
N GLU A 250 21.43 33.36 -4.23
CA GLU A 250 20.91 32.78 -5.47
C GLU A 250 21.42 31.36 -5.73
N GLU A 251 22.63 31.02 -5.32
CA GLU A 251 23.17 29.65 -5.42
C GLU A 251 22.36 28.67 -4.57
N PHE A 252 21.99 29.09 -3.35
CA PHE A 252 21.15 28.29 -2.46
C PHE A 252 19.73 28.16 -3.02
N PHE A 253 19.12 29.25 -3.50
CA PHE A 253 17.76 29.21 -4.05
C PHE A 253 17.67 28.36 -5.31
N ALA A 254 18.74 28.31 -6.11
CA ALA A 254 18.80 27.48 -7.31
C ALA A 254 18.73 25.97 -6.99
N LEU A 255 19.15 25.51 -5.80
CA LEU A 255 19.00 24.13 -5.36
C LEU A 255 17.54 23.70 -5.29
N PHE A 256 16.65 24.65 -5.04
CA PHE A 256 15.20 24.44 -4.94
C PHE A 256 14.44 24.86 -6.21
N GLY A 257 15.17 25.10 -7.30
CA GLY A 257 14.57 25.46 -8.60
C GLY A 257 14.13 26.93 -8.71
N VAL A 258 14.38 27.76 -7.70
CA VAL A 258 14.05 29.20 -7.67
C VAL A 258 15.20 29.99 -8.30
N LYS A 259 14.91 30.73 -9.37
CA LYS A 259 15.92 31.51 -10.10
C LYS A 259 15.47 32.95 -10.23
N GLU A 260 16.42 33.89 -10.08
CA GLU A 260 16.29 35.32 -10.39
C GLU A 260 15.21 36.10 -9.60
N THR A 261 14.69 35.57 -8.49
CA THR A 261 13.64 36.22 -7.68
C THR A 261 14.13 36.71 -6.32
N GLY A 262 15.38 36.42 -5.98
CA GLY A 262 15.97 36.79 -4.69
C GLY A 262 15.32 36.10 -3.48
N LEU A 263 15.61 36.63 -2.29
CA LEU A 263 15.09 36.09 -1.03
C LEU A 263 13.56 36.15 -0.95
N ASP A 264 12.95 37.23 -1.39
CA ASP A 264 11.50 37.40 -1.30
C ASP A 264 10.75 36.37 -2.17
N GLY A 265 11.28 36.09 -3.37
CA GLY A 265 10.73 35.06 -4.23
C GLY A 265 10.92 33.66 -3.67
N PHE A 266 12.05 33.38 -3.04
CA PHE A 266 12.29 32.11 -2.37
C PHE A 266 11.35 31.91 -1.17
N ARG A 267 11.15 32.94 -0.32
CA ARG A 267 10.18 32.93 0.77
C ARG A 267 8.77 32.65 0.28
N ALA A 268 8.34 33.31 -0.78
CA ALA A 268 7.02 33.09 -1.37
C ALA A 268 6.84 31.64 -1.85
N GLU A 269 7.85 31.04 -2.48
CA GLU A 269 7.77 29.64 -2.92
C GLU A 269 7.76 28.67 -1.75
N VAL A 270 8.56 28.91 -0.71
CA VAL A 270 8.54 28.11 0.53
C VAL A 270 7.16 28.22 1.19
N GLN A 271 6.61 29.40 1.36
CA GLN A 271 5.28 29.61 1.92
C GLN A 271 4.21 28.87 1.12
N LYS A 272 4.22 28.97 -0.20
CA LYS A 272 3.28 28.27 -1.09
C LYS A 272 3.37 26.75 -0.93
N ASN A 273 4.58 26.21 -0.80
CA ASN A 273 4.78 24.78 -0.56
C ASN A 273 4.25 24.34 0.81
N MET A 274 4.51 25.12 1.86
CA MET A 274 3.98 24.89 3.21
C MET A 274 2.46 24.96 3.26
N GLU A 275 1.84 25.94 2.58
CA GLU A 275 0.38 26.04 2.46
C GLU A 275 -0.23 24.83 1.71
N ARG A 276 0.46 24.32 0.70
CA ARG A 276 0.04 23.10 0.00
C ARG A 276 0.12 21.87 0.93
N GLU A 277 1.22 21.72 1.66
CA GLU A 277 1.41 20.67 2.64
C GLU A 277 0.33 20.73 3.73
N LEU A 278 0.07 21.92 4.27
CA LEU A 278 -0.97 22.16 5.27
C LEU A 278 -2.35 21.72 4.78
N ARG A 279 -2.74 22.16 3.58
CA ARG A 279 -4.03 21.77 2.98
C ARG A 279 -4.12 20.24 2.82
N GLN A 280 -3.06 19.61 2.35
CA GLN A 280 -2.99 18.17 2.18
C GLN A 280 -3.09 17.42 3.52
N ALA A 281 -2.38 17.89 4.55
CA ALA A 281 -2.39 17.31 5.88
C ALA A 281 -3.80 17.41 6.53
N ILE A 282 -4.42 18.58 6.47
CA ILE A 282 -5.78 18.78 6.99
C ILE A 282 -6.78 17.90 6.23
N LYS A 283 -6.72 17.88 4.89
CA LYS A 283 -7.58 17.04 4.05
C LYS A 283 -7.44 15.56 4.39
N SER A 284 -6.21 15.09 4.58
CA SER A 284 -5.93 13.70 4.96
C SER A 284 -6.48 13.36 6.35
N LYS A 285 -6.30 14.26 7.34
CA LYS A 285 -6.83 14.05 8.71
C LYS A 285 -8.36 14.02 8.73
N VAL A 286 -9.03 14.92 8.02
CA VAL A 286 -10.49 14.94 7.88
C VAL A 286 -10.98 13.67 7.19
N LYS A 287 -10.35 13.27 6.08
CA LYS A 287 -10.66 12.02 5.37
C LYS A 287 -10.57 10.82 6.29
N ASN A 288 -9.48 10.69 7.06
CA ASN A 288 -9.29 9.58 7.97
C ASN A 288 -10.36 9.52 9.06
N GLN A 289 -10.75 10.67 9.63
CA GLN A 289 -11.83 10.74 10.63
C GLN A 289 -13.19 10.34 10.03
N VAL A 290 -13.51 10.80 8.83
CA VAL A 290 -14.73 10.42 8.11
C VAL A 290 -14.76 8.92 7.83
N MET A 291 -13.65 8.35 7.34
CA MET A 291 -13.56 6.92 7.05
C MET A 291 -13.66 6.06 8.31
N GLU A 292 -13.06 6.50 9.41
CA GLU A 292 -13.21 5.84 10.71
C GLU A 292 -14.64 5.92 11.23
N GLY A 293 -15.27 7.09 11.13
CA GLY A 293 -16.66 7.28 11.51
C GLY A 293 -17.62 6.38 10.70
N LEU A 294 -17.39 6.25 9.39
CA LEU A 294 -18.15 5.36 8.52
C LEU A 294 -18.02 3.89 8.94
N LEU A 295 -16.80 3.46 9.29
CA LEU A 295 -16.54 2.10 9.77
C LEU A 295 -17.26 1.81 11.09
N GLN A 296 -17.21 2.75 12.03
CA GLN A 296 -17.84 2.60 13.35
C GLN A 296 -19.38 2.61 13.27
N ALA A 297 -19.95 3.46 12.42
CA ALA A 297 -21.40 3.56 12.24
C ALA A 297 -22.00 2.37 11.46
N ASN A 298 -21.21 1.66 10.66
CA ASN A 298 -21.69 0.60 9.77
C ASN A 298 -20.90 -0.71 9.94
N PRO A 299 -21.08 -1.45 11.05
CA PRO A 299 -20.45 -2.75 11.23
C PRO A 299 -21.08 -3.78 10.28
N ILE A 300 -20.34 -4.20 9.26
CA ILE A 300 -20.77 -5.20 8.28
C ILE A 300 -19.89 -6.44 8.31
N GLU A 301 -20.50 -7.59 8.10
CA GLU A 301 -19.75 -8.82 7.81
C GLU A 301 -19.27 -8.80 6.37
N VAL A 302 -18.06 -9.28 6.12
CA VAL A 302 -17.46 -9.30 4.80
C VAL A 302 -17.06 -10.71 4.38
N PRO A 303 -17.19 -11.03 3.08
CA PRO A 303 -16.78 -12.33 2.54
C PRO A 303 -15.29 -12.58 2.75
N LYS A 304 -14.95 -13.80 3.20
CA LYS A 304 -13.56 -14.24 3.41
C LYS A 304 -12.75 -14.20 2.11
N ALA A 305 -13.42 -14.46 0.98
CA ALA A 305 -12.79 -14.39 -0.34
C ALA A 305 -12.25 -13.00 -0.65
N LEU A 306 -12.97 -11.93 -0.28
CA LEU A 306 -12.52 -10.54 -0.47
C LEU A 306 -11.34 -10.22 0.46
N ILE A 307 -11.41 -10.66 1.72
CA ILE A 307 -10.28 -10.48 2.67
C ILE A 307 -9.03 -11.18 2.15
N GLY A 308 -9.14 -12.45 1.69
CA GLY A 308 -8.01 -13.19 1.14
C GLY A 308 -7.38 -12.52 -0.08
N ASN A 309 -8.19 -11.97 -0.97
CA ASN A 309 -7.70 -11.21 -2.12
C ASN A 309 -6.94 -9.94 -1.69
N GLU A 310 -7.47 -9.21 -0.70
CA GLU A 310 -6.82 -7.99 -0.22
C GLU A 310 -5.54 -8.30 0.57
N VAL A 311 -5.50 -9.38 1.36
CA VAL A 311 -4.26 -9.89 1.99
C VAL A 311 -3.17 -10.13 0.95
N ASN A 312 -3.52 -10.78 -0.17
CA ASN A 312 -2.55 -11.02 -1.23
C ASN A 312 -2.05 -9.71 -1.88
N ARG A 313 -2.93 -8.71 -2.07
CA ARG A 313 -2.51 -7.38 -2.56
C ARG A 313 -1.55 -6.69 -1.59
N LEU A 314 -1.86 -6.73 -0.29
CA LEU A 314 -1.00 -6.15 0.75
C LEU A 314 0.36 -6.82 0.82
N ARG A 315 0.42 -8.15 0.70
CA ARG A 315 1.68 -8.91 0.63
C ARG A 315 2.54 -8.49 -0.57
N VAL A 316 1.92 -8.36 -1.76
CA VAL A 316 2.63 -7.90 -2.97
C VAL A 316 3.17 -6.49 -2.76
N GLN A 317 2.35 -5.59 -2.20
CA GLN A 317 2.74 -4.22 -1.91
C GLN A 317 3.91 -4.15 -0.90
N ALA A 318 3.86 -4.96 0.17
CA ALA A 318 4.93 -5.04 1.17
C ALA A 318 6.25 -5.53 0.55
N VAL A 319 6.20 -6.60 -0.28
CA VAL A 319 7.39 -7.11 -0.97
C VAL A 319 8.01 -6.05 -1.89
N GLN A 320 7.21 -5.28 -2.61
CA GLN A 320 7.71 -4.19 -3.45
C GLN A 320 8.40 -3.10 -2.63
N GLN A 321 7.87 -2.78 -1.46
CA GLN A 321 8.43 -1.77 -0.56
C GLN A 321 9.75 -2.21 0.09
N PHE A 322 9.90 -3.51 0.39
CA PHE A 322 11.11 -4.07 1.01
C PHE A 322 12.17 -4.57 0.01
N GLY A 323 12.11 -4.19 -1.26
CA GLY A 323 13.16 -4.45 -2.25
C GLY A 323 13.08 -5.82 -2.94
N GLY A 324 11.93 -6.52 -2.90
CA GLY A 324 11.62 -7.59 -3.84
C GLY A 324 12.31 -8.95 -3.65
N ASN A 325 13.11 -9.14 -2.61
CA ASN A 325 13.87 -10.39 -2.40
C ASN A 325 13.05 -11.53 -1.74
N ILE A 326 11.84 -11.24 -1.27
CA ILE A 326 10.96 -12.18 -0.58
C ILE A 326 9.74 -12.45 -1.47
N LYS A 327 9.27 -13.68 -1.54
CA LYS A 327 8.03 -13.99 -2.25
C LYS A 327 6.81 -13.59 -1.39
N PRO A 328 5.74 -13.04 -1.98
CA PRO A 328 4.55 -12.62 -1.22
C PRO A 328 3.98 -13.73 -0.32
N ASP A 329 3.98 -14.98 -0.80
CA ASP A 329 3.47 -16.14 -0.05
C ASP A 329 4.29 -16.52 1.20
N GLN A 330 5.51 -15.99 1.33
CA GLN A 330 6.36 -16.20 2.51
C GLN A 330 6.01 -15.28 3.67
N LEU A 331 5.24 -14.22 3.41
CA LEU A 331 4.76 -13.31 4.46
C LEU A 331 3.51 -13.94 5.11
N PRO A 332 3.46 -14.08 6.45
CA PRO A 332 2.29 -14.62 7.14
C PRO A 332 1.02 -13.80 6.82
N ALA A 333 -0.11 -14.49 6.57
CA ALA A 333 -1.37 -13.81 6.23
C ALA A 333 -1.90 -13.00 7.40
N GLU A 334 -1.70 -13.50 8.58
CA GLU A 334 -2.19 -12.97 9.85
C GLU A 334 -1.72 -11.52 10.09
N LEU A 335 -0.52 -11.18 9.60
CA LEU A 335 0.03 -9.82 9.70
C LEU A 335 -0.78 -8.77 8.92
N PHE A 336 -1.54 -9.21 7.92
CA PHE A 336 -2.28 -8.34 7.01
C PHE A 336 -3.80 -8.46 7.15
N GLU A 337 -4.29 -9.43 7.90
CA GLU A 337 -5.72 -9.80 7.93
C GLU A 337 -6.60 -8.68 8.47
N GLU A 338 -6.21 -8.06 9.57
CA GLU A 338 -6.93 -6.92 10.17
C GLU A 338 -6.98 -5.72 9.22
N GLN A 339 -5.84 -5.38 8.62
CA GLN A 339 -5.75 -4.28 7.67
C GLN A 339 -6.56 -4.58 6.40
N ALA A 340 -6.50 -5.81 5.90
CA ALA A 340 -7.27 -6.26 4.74
C ALA A 340 -8.77 -6.19 5.02
N LYS A 341 -9.23 -6.73 6.16
CA LYS A 341 -10.62 -6.66 6.58
C LYS A 341 -11.12 -5.22 6.63
N ARG A 342 -10.36 -4.33 7.30
CA ARG A 342 -10.71 -2.91 7.39
C ARG A 342 -10.83 -2.25 6.01
N ARG A 343 -9.90 -2.52 5.08
CA ARG A 343 -9.94 -1.98 3.71
C ARG A 343 -11.14 -2.51 2.93
N VAL A 344 -11.45 -3.80 3.04
CA VAL A 344 -12.60 -4.39 2.35
C VAL A 344 -13.90 -3.80 2.88
N VAL A 345 -14.08 -3.73 4.21
CA VAL A 345 -15.26 -3.10 4.83
C VAL A 345 -15.44 -1.68 4.32
N LEU A 346 -14.36 -0.88 4.40
CA LEU A 346 -14.41 0.52 3.96
C LEU A 346 -14.74 0.65 2.47
N GLY A 347 -14.13 -0.18 1.62
CA GLY A 347 -14.41 -0.18 0.19
C GLY A 347 -15.89 -0.49 -0.12
N LEU A 348 -16.50 -1.43 0.61
CA LEU A 348 -17.91 -1.75 0.46
C LEU A 348 -18.82 -0.60 0.93
N ILE A 349 -18.49 0.02 2.07
CA ILE A 349 -19.25 1.17 2.59
C ILE A 349 -19.18 2.35 1.61
N VAL A 350 -17.98 2.70 1.13
CA VAL A 350 -17.78 3.77 0.14
C VAL A 350 -18.58 3.48 -1.13
N ALA A 351 -18.52 2.24 -1.65
CA ALA A 351 -19.28 1.85 -2.84
C ALA A 351 -20.80 1.98 -2.63
N GLU A 352 -21.29 1.66 -1.44
CA GLU A 352 -22.71 1.80 -1.14
C GLU A 352 -23.12 3.28 -0.95
N VAL A 353 -22.27 4.14 -0.36
CA VAL A 353 -22.50 5.60 -0.32
C VAL A 353 -22.58 6.17 -1.74
N VAL A 354 -21.64 5.78 -2.62
CA VAL A 354 -21.65 6.18 -4.04
C VAL A 354 -22.95 5.80 -4.71
N LYS A 355 -23.43 4.58 -4.49
CA LYS A 355 -24.68 4.07 -5.06
C LYS A 355 -25.90 4.79 -4.49
N GLN A 356 -26.02 4.96 -3.17
CA GLN A 356 -27.14 5.61 -2.50
C GLN A 356 -27.30 7.08 -2.88
N HIS A 357 -26.18 7.77 -3.11
CA HIS A 357 -26.15 9.19 -3.49
C HIS A 357 -25.98 9.41 -4.98
N GLU A 358 -25.97 8.33 -5.79
CA GLU A 358 -25.78 8.37 -7.25
C GLU A 358 -24.55 9.19 -7.69
N LEU A 359 -23.47 9.13 -6.89
CA LEU A 359 -22.27 9.91 -7.13
C LEU A 359 -21.56 9.43 -8.40
N LYS A 360 -21.06 10.38 -9.17
CA LYS A 360 -20.18 10.15 -10.32
C LYS A 360 -18.97 11.02 -10.16
N ALA A 361 -17.80 10.51 -10.57
CA ALA A 361 -16.60 11.30 -10.53
C ALA A 361 -16.77 12.60 -11.32
N ASP A 362 -16.52 13.73 -10.67
CA ASP A 362 -16.56 15.06 -11.30
C ASP A 362 -15.34 15.22 -12.21
N GLU A 363 -15.56 15.27 -13.50
CA GLU A 363 -14.49 15.37 -14.51
C GLU A 363 -13.69 16.68 -14.39
N GLY A 364 -14.29 17.75 -13.84
CA GLY A 364 -13.57 19.00 -13.53
C GLY A 364 -12.53 18.76 -12.42
N ARG A 365 -12.94 18.16 -11.31
CA ARG A 365 -12.02 17.78 -10.20
C ARG A 365 -10.98 16.75 -10.65
N VAL A 366 -11.34 15.81 -11.52
CA VAL A 366 -10.38 14.86 -12.10
C VAL A 366 -9.30 15.60 -12.88
N ARG A 367 -9.68 16.57 -13.71
CA ARG A 367 -8.73 17.40 -14.45
C ARG A 367 -7.85 18.22 -13.52
N GLU A 368 -8.43 18.93 -12.55
CA GLU A 368 -7.68 19.72 -11.56
C GLU A 368 -6.66 18.88 -10.81
N MET A 369 -7.04 17.67 -10.37
CA MET A 369 -6.13 16.76 -9.68
C MET A 369 -4.98 16.31 -10.59
N ILE A 370 -5.25 15.99 -11.86
CA ILE A 370 -4.21 15.60 -12.81
C ILE A 370 -3.27 16.81 -13.09
N GLU A 371 -3.80 18.01 -13.23
CA GLU A 371 -3.02 19.25 -13.43
C GLU A 371 -2.15 19.55 -12.22
N GLU A 372 -2.67 19.37 -11.00
CA GLU A 372 -1.89 19.51 -9.76
C GLU A 372 -0.74 18.49 -9.70
N MET A 373 -1.01 17.22 -9.99
CA MET A 373 0.02 16.18 -10.06
C MET A 373 1.06 16.46 -11.14
N ALA A 374 0.62 16.96 -12.29
CA ALA A 374 1.49 17.29 -13.42
C ALA A 374 2.40 18.51 -13.14
N SER A 375 1.99 19.42 -12.25
CA SER A 375 2.71 20.68 -11.96
C SER A 375 4.15 20.49 -11.47
N ALA A 376 4.47 19.30 -10.93
CA ALA A 376 5.82 18.93 -10.46
C ALA A 376 6.76 18.47 -11.60
N TYR A 377 6.26 18.27 -12.82
CA TYR A 377 7.04 17.79 -13.96
C TYR A 377 7.50 18.95 -14.87
N GLN A 378 8.56 18.70 -15.63
CA GLN A 378 9.10 19.70 -16.56
C GLN A 378 8.13 20.04 -17.70
N GLU A 379 7.29 19.09 -18.11
CA GLU A 379 6.32 19.23 -19.21
C GLU A 379 4.91 18.82 -18.74
N PRO A 380 4.24 19.68 -17.93
CA PRO A 380 2.95 19.36 -17.32
C PRO A 380 1.87 18.96 -18.34
N GLU A 381 1.80 19.65 -19.47
CA GLU A 381 0.78 19.40 -20.50
C GLU A 381 0.89 17.99 -21.11
N GLN A 382 2.11 17.47 -21.27
CA GLN A 382 2.32 16.10 -21.78
C GLN A 382 1.87 15.06 -20.77
N VAL A 383 2.11 15.31 -19.47
CA VAL A 383 1.66 14.44 -18.38
C VAL A 383 0.14 14.41 -18.32
N VAL A 384 -0.51 15.56 -18.38
CA VAL A 384 -1.98 15.67 -18.43
C VAL A 384 -2.53 14.90 -19.65
N ALA A 385 -1.98 15.13 -20.83
CA ALA A 385 -2.40 14.44 -22.05
C ALA A 385 -2.19 12.91 -21.96
N TRP A 386 -1.15 12.47 -21.27
CA TRP A 386 -0.89 11.05 -21.05
C TRP A 386 -1.95 10.40 -20.15
N TYR A 387 -2.33 11.03 -19.03
CA TYR A 387 -3.39 10.55 -18.16
C TYR A 387 -4.71 10.36 -18.91
N PHE A 388 -5.13 11.36 -19.69
CA PHE A 388 -6.38 11.31 -20.46
C PHE A 388 -6.37 10.28 -21.61
N LYS A 389 -5.20 9.81 -22.04
CA LYS A 389 -5.07 8.73 -23.03
C LYS A 389 -5.02 7.34 -22.42
N ASN A 390 -4.74 7.21 -21.13
CA ASN A 390 -4.55 5.95 -20.44
C ASN A 390 -5.71 5.70 -19.47
N GLU A 391 -6.78 5.04 -19.97
CA GLU A 391 -7.98 4.74 -19.19
C GLU A 391 -7.72 4.10 -17.82
N PRO A 392 -6.80 3.12 -17.64
CA PRO A 392 -6.52 2.58 -16.32
C PRO A 392 -6.09 3.64 -15.31
N GLN A 393 -5.14 4.51 -15.67
CA GLN A 393 -4.64 5.59 -14.80
C GLN A 393 -5.69 6.66 -14.56
N LEU A 394 -6.46 7.01 -15.61
CA LEU A 394 -7.57 7.95 -15.48
C LEU A 394 -8.64 7.43 -14.50
N ASN A 395 -8.95 6.13 -14.55
CA ASN A 395 -9.90 5.51 -13.62
C ASN A 395 -9.37 5.45 -12.18
N GLU A 396 -8.06 5.33 -11.98
CA GLU A 396 -7.46 5.47 -10.64
C GLU A 396 -7.71 6.87 -10.08
N VAL A 397 -7.47 7.92 -10.88
CA VAL A 397 -7.74 9.31 -10.47
C VAL A 397 -9.23 9.54 -10.22
N ARG A 398 -10.10 9.04 -11.10
CA ARG A 398 -11.57 9.08 -10.91
C ARG A 398 -11.98 8.44 -9.59
N SER A 399 -11.36 7.32 -9.22
CA SER A 399 -11.65 6.64 -7.96
C SER A 399 -11.25 7.49 -6.75
N VAL A 400 -10.11 8.18 -6.82
CA VAL A 400 -9.66 9.10 -5.75
C VAL A 400 -10.63 10.28 -5.63
N VAL A 401 -11.01 10.90 -6.75
CA VAL A 401 -11.98 12.01 -6.77
C VAL A 401 -13.33 11.57 -6.22
N LEU A 402 -13.77 10.37 -6.59
CA LEU A 402 -15.05 9.83 -6.10
C LEU A 402 -15.00 9.58 -4.58
N GLU A 403 -13.88 9.09 -4.06
CA GLU A 403 -13.67 8.95 -2.62
C GLU A 403 -13.69 10.30 -1.91
N GLU A 404 -13.11 11.34 -2.49
CA GLU A 404 -13.20 12.71 -1.97
C GLU A 404 -14.65 13.23 -1.96
N GLN A 405 -15.42 12.98 -3.01
CA GLN A 405 -16.84 13.34 -3.07
C GLN A 405 -17.67 12.60 -2.03
N VAL A 406 -17.32 11.36 -1.70
CA VAL A 406 -17.92 10.63 -0.56
C VAL A 406 -17.62 11.34 0.75
N VAL A 407 -16.38 11.76 0.98
CA VAL A 407 -16.00 12.55 2.18
C VAL A 407 -16.82 13.83 2.23
N ASP A 408 -16.91 14.59 1.14
CA ASP A 408 -17.72 15.82 1.06
C ASP A 408 -19.20 15.56 1.40
N THR A 409 -19.76 14.45 0.88
CA THR A 409 -21.16 14.05 1.12
C THR A 409 -21.41 13.72 2.59
N VAL A 410 -20.46 13.04 3.24
CA VAL A 410 -20.54 12.75 4.68
C VAL A 410 -20.42 14.02 5.49
N LEU A 411 -19.47 14.91 5.16
CA LEU A 411 -19.27 16.17 5.88
C LEU A 411 -20.47 17.11 5.84
N GLN A 412 -21.30 17.04 4.78
CA GLN A 412 -22.56 17.80 4.72
C GLN A 412 -23.59 17.38 5.76
N LYS A 413 -23.49 16.14 6.28
CA LYS A 413 -24.42 15.57 7.27
C LYS A 413 -23.78 15.42 8.65
N ALA A 414 -22.48 15.21 8.71
CA ALA A 414 -21.71 15.00 9.94
C ALA A 414 -21.64 16.25 10.81
N THR A 415 -21.38 16.06 12.09
CA THR A 415 -21.09 17.16 13.03
C THR A 415 -19.62 17.56 12.90
N VAL A 416 -19.36 18.70 12.26
CA VAL A 416 -18.00 19.24 12.06
C VAL A 416 -17.71 20.30 13.12
N THR A 417 -16.57 20.16 13.83
CA THR A 417 -16.08 21.13 14.79
C THR A 417 -14.73 21.65 14.33
N ASP A 418 -14.61 22.97 14.19
CA ASP A 418 -13.35 23.62 13.81
C ASP A 418 -12.46 23.83 15.04
N LYS A 419 -11.18 23.47 14.95
CA LYS A 419 -10.16 23.63 15.98
C LYS A 419 -8.97 24.39 15.46
N GLN A 420 -8.67 25.53 16.07
CA GLN A 420 -7.47 26.31 15.75
C GLN A 420 -6.23 25.64 16.33
N VAL A 421 -5.22 25.43 15.49
CA VAL A 421 -3.94 24.83 15.86
C VAL A 421 -2.79 25.55 15.16
N SER A 422 -1.55 25.30 15.57
CA SER A 422 -0.37 25.78 14.86
C SER A 422 -0.14 24.99 13.55
N TYR A 423 0.64 25.58 12.63
CA TYR A 423 1.10 24.89 11.43
C TYR A 423 1.77 23.56 11.79
N GLU A 424 2.69 23.55 12.75
CA GLU A 424 3.43 22.35 13.18
C GLU A 424 2.50 21.24 13.68
N GLU A 425 1.49 21.56 14.48
CA GLU A 425 0.50 20.59 14.96
C GLU A 425 -0.38 20.06 13.82
N ALA A 426 -0.73 20.92 12.87
CA ALA A 426 -1.57 20.53 11.74
C ALA A 426 -0.87 19.57 10.79
N VAL A 427 0.44 19.74 10.53
CA VAL A 427 1.21 18.87 9.60
C VAL A 427 1.80 17.63 10.26
N LYS A 428 1.84 17.55 11.59
CA LYS A 428 2.26 16.32 12.28
C LYS A 428 1.49 15.12 11.75
N PRO A 429 2.17 14.01 11.41
CA PRO A 429 1.49 12.76 11.06
C PRO A 429 0.48 12.38 12.15
N ALA A 430 -0.70 11.90 11.74
CA ALA A 430 -1.63 11.31 12.69
C ALA A 430 -0.92 10.15 13.41
N GLU A 431 -0.94 10.12 14.73
CA GLU A 431 -0.46 8.97 15.49
C GLU A 431 -1.20 7.74 14.99
N ALA A 432 -0.45 6.68 14.64
CA ALA A 432 -1.07 5.42 14.28
C ALA A 432 -1.98 5.00 15.44
N PRO A 433 -3.21 4.54 15.18
CA PRO A 433 -4.08 4.08 16.26
C PRO A 433 -3.31 3.00 17.03
N GLN A 434 -3.03 3.27 18.31
CA GLN A 434 -2.45 2.30 19.21
C GLN A 434 -3.38 1.08 19.17
N ALA A 435 -2.84 -0.05 18.74
CA ALA A 435 -3.55 -1.32 18.83
C ALA A 435 -3.90 -1.56 20.30
N ALA A 436 -5.19 -1.53 20.59
CA ALA A 436 -5.73 -1.83 21.93
C ALA A 436 -5.77 -3.35 22.14
#